data_d63d91eda48d36a1c76f420f0ee88838
#
_entry.id   d63d91eda48d36a1c76f420f0ee88838
#
_cell.length_a   1.000
_cell.length_b   1.000
_cell.length_c   1.000
_cell.angle_alpha   90.00
_cell.angle_beta   90.00
_cell.angle_gamma   90.00
#
_symmetry.space_group_name_H-M   'P 1'
#
loop_
_entity.id
_entity.type
_entity.pdbx_description
1 polymer ?
#
loop_
_entity_poly.entity_id
_entity_poly.type
_entity_poly.pdbx_seq_one_letter_code
_entity_poly.pdbx_strand_id
1 'polypeptide(L)'
;MIKFEDNKAIYEQMADRLCDEIIAGTYKADDRIPSVREYAVMLQVNTNTAVKAYELLAREEIIYSRRGLGYFVSPGARKQIMTVRRKVFLTRTLPSLFREMNLLGITMEEIEEEWTKLQRQ
;
A
#
# COMPACT_ATOMS: atom_id res chain seq x y z
N MET A 1 14.80 7.14 3.94
CA MET A 1 13.63 7.73 4.66
C MET A 1 12.41 7.76 3.75
N ILE A 2 11.26 7.42 4.28
CA ILE A 2 9.99 7.47 3.54
C ILE A 2 9.45 8.91 3.56
N LYS A 3 8.88 9.33 2.42
CA LYS A 3 8.23 10.63 2.30
C LYS A 3 6.73 10.44 2.51
N PHE A 4 6.15 11.15 3.46
CA PHE A 4 4.73 11.03 3.79
C PHE A 4 3.90 12.14 3.15
N GLU A 5 2.71 11.78 2.70
CA GLU A 5 1.75 12.73 2.16
C GLU A 5 0.99 13.42 3.30
N ASP A 6 0.61 14.68 3.09
CA ASP A 6 -0.02 15.49 4.14
C ASP A 6 -1.48 15.11 4.42
N ASN A 7 -2.18 14.55 3.42
CA ASN A 7 -3.62 14.31 3.50
C ASN A 7 -4.02 12.94 4.05
N LYS A 8 -3.07 12.19 4.57
CA LYS A 8 -3.31 10.84 5.09
C LYS A 8 -2.54 10.64 6.39
N ALA A 9 -3.17 10.00 7.37
CA ALA A 9 -2.52 9.73 8.64
C ALA A 9 -1.25 8.89 8.44
N ILE A 10 -0.21 9.17 9.22
CA ILE A 10 1.08 8.48 9.08
C ILE A 10 0.92 6.98 9.26
N TYR A 11 0.13 6.53 10.25
CA TYR A 11 -0.04 5.09 10.47
C TYR A 11 -0.70 4.40 9.27
N GLU A 12 -1.62 5.08 8.58
CA GLU A 12 -2.24 4.54 7.37
C GLU A 12 -1.23 4.42 6.23
N GLN A 13 -0.34 5.40 6.09
CA GLN A 13 0.72 5.35 5.08
C GLN A 13 1.72 4.22 5.37
N MET A 14 2.02 3.98 6.65
CA MET A 14 2.86 2.85 7.05
C MET A 14 2.21 1.52 6.68
N ALA A 15 0.90 1.39 6.94
CA ALA A 15 0.14 0.19 6.58
C ALA A 15 0.16 -0.01 5.07
N ASP A 16 -0.05 1.06 4.30
CA ASP A 16 -0.01 1.01 2.83
C ASP A 16 1.35 0.57 2.32
N ARG A 17 2.43 1.05 2.94
CA ARG A 17 3.78 0.66 2.56
C ARG A 17 4.04 -0.82 2.80
N LEU A 18 3.58 -1.35 3.92
CA LEU A 18 3.71 -2.78 4.19
C LEU A 18 2.92 -3.58 3.18
N CYS A 19 1.72 -3.11 2.82
CA CYS A 19 0.92 -3.73 1.76
C CYS A 19 1.65 -3.70 0.41
N ASP A 20 2.34 -2.60 0.07
CA ASP A 20 3.17 -2.52 -1.13
C ASP A 20 4.24 -3.61 -1.14
N GLU A 21 4.88 -3.83 -0.01
CA GLU A 21 5.92 -4.85 0.12
C GLU A 21 5.35 -6.26 -0.02
N ILE A 22 4.14 -6.49 0.47
CA ILE A 22 3.43 -7.76 0.30
C ILE A 22 3.07 -7.97 -1.18
N ILE A 23 2.55 -6.95 -1.85
CA ILE A 23 2.24 -7.02 -3.29
C ILE A 23 3.48 -7.30 -4.11
N ALA A 24 4.59 -6.64 -3.77
CA ALA A 24 5.87 -6.80 -4.47
C ALA A 24 6.53 -8.17 -4.24
N GLY A 25 6.04 -8.93 -3.26
CA GLY A 25 6.61 -10.24 -2.93
C GLY A 25 7.78 -10.20 -1.96
N THR A 26 8.06 -9.03 -1.36
CA THR A 26 9.09 -8.91 -0.32
C THR A 26 8.72 -9.79 0.87
N TYR A 27 7.44 -9.77 1.24
CA TYR A 27 6.90 -10.66 2.26
C TYR A 27 5.77 -11.47 1.63
N LYS A 28 5.92 -12.79 1.67
CA LYS A 28 4.95 -13.73 1.11
C LYS A 28 4.06 -14.32 2.22
N ALA A 29 3.06 -15.07 1.82
CA ALA A 29 2.16 -15.74 2.78
C ALA A 29 2.96 -16.49 3.85
N ASP A 30 2.60 -16.26 5.10
CA ASP A 30 3.21 -16.86 6.29
C ASP A 30 4.66 -16.45 6.56
N ASP A 31 5.20 -15.51 5.80
CA ASP A 31 6.50 -14.93 6.12
C ASP A 31 6.37 -14.03 7.36
N ARG A 32 7.41 -14.05 8.18
CA ARG A 32 7.52 -13.13 9.31
C ARG A 32 7.88 -11.74 8.77
N ILE A 33 7.16 -10.72 9.25
CA ILE A 33 7.48 -9.32 8.94
C ILE A 33 8.26 -8.70 10.09
N PRO A 34 8.89 -7.53 9.88
CA PRO A 34 9.59 -6.85 10.97
C PRO A 34 8.64 -6.62 12.16
N SER A 35 9.19 -6.64 13.37
CA SER A 35 8.41 -6.30 14.54
C SER A 35 7.98 -4.84 14.48
N VAL A 36 6.99 -4.46 15.29
CA VAL A 36 6.52 -3.07 15.35
C VAL A 36 7.70 -2.11 15.59
N ARG A 37 8.58 -2.45 16.53
CA ARG A 37 9.74 -1.60 16.85
C ARG A 37 10.74 -1.54 15.70
N GLU A 38 11.02 -2.68 15.09
CA GLU A 38 11.93 -2.74 13.94
C GLU A 38 11.41 -1.87 12.79
N TYR A 39 10.12 -1.98 12.50
CA TYR A 39 9.52 -1.23 11.40
C TYR A 39 9.49 0.28 11.70
N ALA A 40 9.21 0.64 12.96
CA ALA A 40 9.27 2.04 13.38
C ALA A 40 10.66 2.64 13.17
N VAL A 41 11.70 1.89 13.51
CA VAL A 41 13.10 2.31 13.29
C VAL A 41 13.39 2.43 11.80
N MET A 42 12.99 1.44 11.01
CA MET A 42 13.21 1.44 9.56
C MET A 42 12.61 2.67 8.88
N LEU A 43 11.42 3.08 9.32
CA LEU A 43 10.70 4.22 8.71
C LEU A 43 10.91 5.53 9.46
N GLN A 44 11.67 5.51 10.55
CA GLN A 44 11.95 6.68 11.39
C GLN A 44 10.66 7.34 11.90
N VAL A 45 9.77 6.54 12.43
CA VAL A 45 8.50 7.00 13.00
C VAL A 45 8.36 6.57 14.45
N ASN A 46 7.43 7.20 15.17
CA ASN A 46 7.13 6.86 16.55
C ASN A 46 6.61 5.43 16.65
N THR A 47 7.06 4.68 17.66
CA THR A 47 6.62 3.31 17.89
C THR A 47 5.10 3.20 18.04
N ASN A 48 4.48 4.16 18.74
CA ASN A 48 3.02 4.15 18.91
C ASN A 48 2.28 4.28 17.59
N THR A 49 2.84 5.02 16.64
CA THR A 49 2.29 5.13 15.28
C THR A 49 2.39 3.80 14.56
N ALA A 50 3.52 3.12 14.70
CA ALA A 50 3.71 1.80 14.11
C ALA A 50 2.75 0.76 14.71
N VAL A 51 2.49 0.85 16.03
CA VAL A 51 1.50 -0.02 16.69
C VAL A 51 0.14 0.13 16.02
N LYS A 52 -0.29 1.37 15.77
CA LYS A 52 -1.59 1.64 15.11
C LYS A 52 -1.65 1.03 13.71
N ALA A 53 -0.54 1.12 12.96
CA ALA A 53 -0.47 0.55 11.62
C ALA A 53 -0.64 -0.98 11.66
N TYR A 54 0.05 -1.64 12.59
CA TYR A 54 -0.04 -3.10 12.73
C TYR A 54 -1.42 -3.54 13.23
N GLU A 55 -2.01 -2.77 14.16
CA GLU A 55 -3.37 -3.05 14.62
C GLU A 55 -4.39 -2.96 13.48
N LEU A 56 -4.23 -1.95 12.61
CA LEU A 56 -5.10 -1.80 11.44
C LEU A 56 -4.99 -3.01 10.52
N LEU A 57 -3.77 -3.42 10.19
CA LEU A 57 -3.53 -4.57 9.30
C LEU A 57 -3.99 -5.88 9.90
N ALA A 58 -3.84 -6.06 11.21
CA ALA A 58 -4.33 -7.25 11.90
C ALA A 58 -5.85 -7.29 11.92
N ARG A 59 -6.50 -6.15 12.12
CA ARG A 59 -7.96 -6.03 12.11
C ARG A 59 -8.52 -6.38 10.73
N GLU A 60 -7.81 -6.00 9.67
CA GLU A 60 -8.18 -6.31 8.30
C GLU A 60 -7.74 -7.72 7.88
N GLU A 61 -7.14 -8.45 8.79
CA GLU A 61 -6.68 -9.83 8.55
C GLU A 61 -5.62 -9.96 7.46
N ILE A 62 -4.86 -8.88 7.23
CA ILE A 62 -3.73 -8.90 6.30
C ILE A 62 -2.50 -9.51 6.95
N ILE A 63 -2.35 -9.28 8.25
CA ILE A 63 -1.31 -9.90 9.05
C ILE A 63 -1.95 -10.58 10.27
N TYR A 64 -1.22 -11.53 10.86
CA TYR A 64 -1.63 -12.19 12.07
C TYR A 64 -0.45 -12.31 13.01
N SER A 65 -0.73 -12.39 14.32
CA SER A 65 0.32 -12.55 15.31
C SER A 65 0.41 -13.99 15.79
N ARG A 66 1.63 -14.39 16.17
CA ARG A 66 1.86 -15.63 16.90
C ARG A 66 2.54 -15.25 18.20
N ARG A 67 1.99 -15.69 19.30
CA ARG A 67 2.48 -15.35 20.62
C ARG A 67 3.96 -15.72 20.78
N GLY A 68 4.78 -14.73 21.14
CA GLY A 68 6.21 -14.89 21.29
C GLY A 68 7.02 -14.97 20.02
N LEU A 69 6.37 -14.95 18.84
CA LEU A 69 7.06 -15.09 17.56
C LEU A 69 6.93 -13.87 16.67
N GLY A 70 5.95 -13.00 16.91
CA GLY A 70 5.77 -11.76 16.14
C GLY A 70 4.60 -11.80 15.19
N TYR A 71 4.71 -11.02 14.10
CA TYR A 71 3.67 -10.88 13.08
C TYR A 71 4.07 -11.55 11.78
N PHE A 72 3.07 -12.07 11.10
CA PHE A 72 3.24 -12.84 9.86
C PHE A 72 2.20 -12.40 8.84
N VAL A 73 2.52 -12.56 7.55
CA VAL A 73 1.58 -12.27 6.45
C VAL A 73 0.52 -13.36 6.40
N SER A 74 -0.76 -12.96 6.38
CA SER A 74 -1.87 -13.91 6.29
C SER A 74 -1.89 -14.60 4.92
N PRO A 75 -2.27 -15.87 4.86
CA PRO A 75 -2.54 -16.52 3.58
C PRO A 75 -3.62 -15.73 2.84
N GLY A 76 -3.42 -15.46 1.55
CA GLY A 76 -4.37 -14.69 0.75
C GLY A 76 -4.29 -13.17 0.92
N ALA A 77 -3.36 -12.66 1.72
CA ALA A 77 -3.20 -11.23 1.96
C ALA A 77 -2.98 -10.45 0.65
N ARG A 78 -2.09 -10.94 -0.21
CA ARG A 78 -1.79 -10.29 -1.48
C ARG A 78 -3.04 -10.14 -2.35
N LYS A 79 -3.82 -11.19 -2.46
CA LYS A 79 -5.05 -11.19 -3.24
C LYS A 79 -6.07 -10.20 -2.67
N GLN A 80 -6.21 -10.18 -1.36
CA GLN A 80 -7.12 -9.26 -0.67
C GLN A 80 -6.73 -7.81 -0.91
N ILE A 81 -5.45 -7.49 -0.76
CA ILE A 81 -4.92 -6.14 -1.00
C ILE A 81 -5.16 -5.73 -2.45
N MET A 82 -4.83 -6.60 -3.38
CA MET A 82 -5.00 -6.33 -4.82
C MET A 82 -6.47 -6.07 -5.16
N THR A 83 -7.38 -6.87 -4.64
CA THR A 83 -8.81 -6.71 -4.89
C THR A 83 -9.31 -5.34 -4.43
N VAL A 84 -8.96 -4.93 -3.22
CA VAL A 84 -9.38 -3.64 -2.68
C VAL A 84 -8.76 -2.47 -3.45
N ARG A 85 -7.46 -2.54 -3.72
CA ARG A 85 -6.76 -1.46 -4.43
C ARG A 85 -7.22 -1.29 -5.87
N ARG A 86 -7.49 -2.40 -6.55
CA ARG A 86 -8.02 -2.36 -7.92
C ARG A 86 -9.39 -1.68 -7.95
N LYS A 87 -10.24 -2.01 -6.98
CA LYS A 87 -11.56 -1.40 -6.87
C LYS A 87 -11.45 0.10 -6.63
N VAL A 88 -10.60 0.53 -5.71
CA VAL A 88 -10.39 1.95 -5.41
C VAL A 88 -9.85 2.68 -6.64
N PHE A 89 -8.90 2.09 -7.35
CA PHE A 89 -8.34 2.68 -8.56
C PHE A 89 -9.42 2.91 -9.61
N LEU A 90 -10.21 1.88 -9.90
CA LEU A 90 -11.21 1.96 -10.97
C LEU A 90 -12.41 2.85 -10.62
N THR A 91 -12.76 2.95 -9.33
CA THR A 91 -13.96 3.71 -8.92
C THR A 91 -13.66 5.12 -8.44
N ARG A 92 -12.42 5.43 -8.08
CA ARG A 92 -12.04 6.75 -7.56
C ARG A 92 -10.93 7.41 -8.35
N THR A 93 -9.81 6.73 -8.49
CA THR A 93 -8.63 7.31 -9.14
C THR A 93 -8.86 7.55 -10.62
N LEU A 94 -9.39 6.56 -11.31
CA LEU A 94 -9.64 6.66 -12.75
C LEU A 94 -10.67 7.72 -13.12
N PRO A 95 -11.86 7.78 -12.46
CA PRO A 95 -12.80 8.88 -12.75
C PRO A 95 -12.20 10.27 -12.46
N SER A 96 -11.37 10.39 -11.43
CA SER A 96 -10.69 11.64 -11.12
C SER A 96 -9.73 12.04 -12.24
N LEU A 97 -8.98 11.06 -12.77
CA LEU A 97 -8.11 11.27 -13.93
C LEU A 97 -8.89 11.75 -15.14
N PHE A 98 -10.03 11.11 -15.42
CA PHE A 98 -10.87 11.51 -16.55
C PHE A 98 -11.37 12.93 -16.42
N ARG A 99 -11.71 13.38 -15.22
CA ARG A 99 -12.13 14.77 -14.99
C ARG A 99 -10.99 15.75 -15.31
N GLU A 100 -9.78 15.43 -14.87
CA GLU A 100 -8.61 16.27 -15.18
C GLU A 100 -8.33 16.30 -16.68
N MET A 101 -8.41 15.16 -17.34
CA MET A 101 -8.22 15.07 -18.80
C MET A 101 -9.20 16.00 -19.52
N ASN A 102 -10.46 15.99 -19.11
CA ASN A 102 -11.47 16.85 -19.71
C ASN A 102 -11.15 18.33 -19.51
N LEU A 103 -10.70 18.70 -18.32
CA LEU A 103 -10.33 20.08 -18.02
C LEU A 103 -9.14 20.56 -18.85
N LEU A 104 -8.19 19.68 -19.09
CA LEU A 104 -6.95 20.02 -19.80
C LEU A 104 -7.01 19.76 -21.30
N GLY A 105 -8.11 19.19 -21.79
CA GLY A 105 -8.24 18.84 -23.20
C GLY A 105 -7.34 17.69 -23.62
N ILE A 106 -7.00 16.81 -22.70
CA ILE A 106 -6.15 15.65 -22.99
C ILE A 106 -7.03 14.50 -23.47
N THR A 107 -6.61 13.87 -24.58
CA THR A 107 -7.34 12.77 -25.21
C THR A 107 -6.81 11.42 -24.78
N MET A 108 -7.62 10.38 -24.98
CA MET A 108 -7.16 9.00 -24.72
C MET A 108 -5.98 8.64 -25.61
N GLU A 109 -5.91 9.17 -26.82
CA GLU A 109 -4.79 8.94 -27.74
C GLU A 109 -3.47 9.43 -27.11
N GLU A 110 -3.51 10.62 -26.51
CA GLU A 110 -2.35 11.19 -25.81
C GLU A 110 -1.94 10.31 -24.62
N ILE A 111 -2.92 9.80 -23.89
CA ILE A 111 -2.67 8.90 -22.76
C ILE A 111 -2.02 7.59 -23.23
N GLU A 112 -2.52 7.02 -24.33
CA GLU A 112 -1.96 5.81 -24.91
C GLU A 112 -0.51 6.01 -25.36
N GLU A 113 -0.19 7.18 -25.93
CA GLU A 113 1.18 7.50 -26.32
C GLU A 113 2.10 7.51 -25.12
N GLU A 114 1.69 8.15 -24.04
CA GLU A 114 2.48 8.20 -22.81
C GLU A 114 2.63 6.81 -22.18
N TRP A 115 1.57 6.03 -22.19
CA TRP A 115 1.61 4.64 -21.72
C TRP A 115 2.64 3.83 -22.50
N THR A 116 2.63 3.94 -23.84
CA THR A 116 3.55 3.21 -24.70
C THR A 116 5.00 3.59 -24.43
N LYS A 117 5.27 4.89 -24.24
CA LYS A 117 6.61 5.37 -23.91
C LYS A 117 7.11 4.77 -22.60
N LEU A 118 6.24 4.71 -21.59
CA LEU A 118 6.58 4.17 -20.29
C LEU A 118 6.90 2.68 -20.36
N GLN A 119 6.15 1.92 -21.18
CA GLN A 119 6.37 0.49 -21.34
C GLN A 119 7.68 0.15 -22.04
N ARG A 120 8.26 1.10 -22.79
CA ARG A 120 9.53 0.88 -23.50
C ARG A 120 10.77 1.10 -22.63
N GLN A 121 10.60 1.62 -21.44
CA GLN A 121 11.70 1.87 -20.51
C GLN A 121 12.09 0.64 -19.70
#